data_b771e2cc71c8ba22dd9b30f9e57ae945
#
_entry.id   b771e2cc71c8ba22dd9b30f9e57ae945
#
_cell.length_a   1.000
_cell.length_b   1.000
_cell.length_c   1.000
_cell.angle_alpha   90.00
_cell.angle_beta   90.00
_cell.angle_gamma   90.00
#
_symmetry.space_group_name_H-M   'P 1'
#
loop_
_entity.id
_entity.type
_entity.pdbx_description
1 polymer ?
#
loop_
_entity_poly.entity_id
_entity_poly.type
_entity_poly.pdbx_seq_one_letter_code
_entity_poly.pdbx_strand_id
1 'polypeptide(L)'
;MESKQLFYDSKTILQEVVQANGIEVKYEMIGEKGPEHDKIFEVCASAGDLFNVKAEGHTKKAAQQKAAYNALILLKEQGVDINPKGKR
;
A
#
# COMPACT_ATOMS: atom_id res chain seq x y z
N MET A 1 6.11 -5.13 -16.98
CA MET A 1 6.13 -5.30 -15.54
C MET A 1 5.02 -6.20 -15.07
N GLU A 2 5.36 -7.13 -14.27
CA GLU A 2 4.39 -8.07 -13.78
C GLU A 2 3.58 -7.49 -12.64
N SER A 3 2.28 -7.75 -12.64
CA SER A 3 1.46 -7.38 -11.51
C SER A 3 1.96 -8.04 -10.25
N LYS A 4 2.45 -9.26 -10.39
CA LYS A 4 2.94 -9.99 -9.24
C LYS A 4 4.09 -9.27 -8.57
N GLN A 5 5.04 -8.78 -9.34
CA GLN A 5 6.16 -8.06 -8.77
C GLN A 5 5.70 -6.75 -8.13
N LEU A 6 4.79 -6.06 -8.77
CA LEU A 6 4.25 -4.84 -8.20
C LEU A 6 3.63 -5.12 -6.86
N PHE A 7 2.89 -6.21 -6.74
CA PHE A 7 2.25 -6.53 -5.48
C PHE A 7 3.29 -6.82 -4.37
N TYR A 8 4.30 -7.61 -4.69
CA TYR A 8 5.27 -8.00 -3.67
C TYR A 8 6.17 -6.85 -3.24
N ASP A 9 6.42 -5.91 -4.13
CA ASP A 9 7.26 -4.77 -3.82
C ASP A 9 6.47 -3.51 -3.55
N SER A 10 5.18 -3.64 -3.35
CA SER A 10 4.31 -2.46 -3.29
C SER A 10 4.70 -1.47 -2.21
N LYS A 11 5.10 -1.96 -1.04
CA LYS A 11 5.47 -1.04 0.04
C LYS A 11 6.69 -0.22 -0.35
N THR A 12 7.68 -0.85 -0.96
CA THR A 12 8.89 -0.16 -1.37
C THR A 12 8.59 0.83 -2.49
N ILE A 13 7.84 0.37 -3.49
CA ILE A 13 7.50 1.24 -4.62
C ILE A 13 6.68 2.43 -4.15
N LEU A 14 5.69 2.16 -3.30
CA LEU A 14 4.85 3.24 -2.81
C LEU A 14 5.65 4.27 -2.04
N GLN A 15 6.58 3.81 -1.21
CA GLN A 15 7.38 4.73 -0.46
C GLN A 15 8.21 5.62 -1.36
N GLU A 16 8.77 5.06 -2.43
CA GLU A 16 9.54 5.85 -3.36
C GLU A 16 8.68 6.88 -4.07
N VAL A 17 7.48 6.48 -4.44
CA VAL A 17 6.57 7.39 -5.14
C VAL A 17 6.19 8.57 -4.24
N VAL A 18 5.81 8.31 -3.00
CA VAL A 18 5.39 9.39 -2.13
C VAL A 18 6.55 10.25 -1.68
N GLN A 19 7.74 9.68 -1.53
CA GLN A 19 8.90 10.47 -1.17
C GLN A 19 9.27 11.46 -2.26
N ALA A 20 9.05 11.08 -3.51
CA ALA A 20 9.29 11.99 -4.61
C ALA A 20 8.41 13.22 -4.54
N ASN A 21 7.31 13.13 -3.79
CA ASN A 21 6.41 14.25 -3.58
C ASN A 21 6.60 14.90 -2.21
N GLY A 22 7.63 14.50 -1.50
CA GLY A 22 7.91 15.09 -0.21
C GLY A 22 6.96 14.64 0.89
N ILE A 23 6.36 13.48 0.70
CA ILE A 23 5.38 12.97 1.65
C ILE A 23 5.83 11.62 2.15
N GLU A 24 5.30 11.22 3.30
CA GLU A 24 5.61 9.95 3.91
C GLU A 24 4.35 9.12 4.00
N VAL A 25 4.46 7.83 3.70
CA VAL A 25 3.32 6.94 3.82
C VAL A 25 3.22 6.43 5.26
N LYS A 26 2.02 6.34 5.76
CA LYS A 26 1.76 5.85 7.10
C LYS A 26 0.86 4.64 7.04
N TYR A 27 1.16 3.66 7.87
CA TYR A 27 0.34 2.46 7.99
C TYR A 27 -0.18 2.38 9.41
N GLU A 28 -1.47 2.20 9.55
CA GLU A 28 -2.08 2.13 10.87
C GLU A 28 -3.00 0.93 10.92
N MET A 29 -2.85 0.12 11.95
CA MET A 29 -3.75 -1.00 12.13
C MET A 29 -5.02 -0.48 12.79
N ILE A 30 -6.13 -0.61 12.09
CA ILE A 30 -7.39 -0.03 12.52
C ILE A 30 -8.36 -1.04 13.06
N GLY A 31 -8.03 -2.33 12.97
CA GLY A 31 -8.92 -3.33 13.52
C GLY A 31 -8.45 -4.72 13.23
N GLU A 32 -9.12 -5.67 13.85
CA GLU A 32 -8.87 -7.07 13.58
C GLU A 32 -10.17 -7.81 13.85
N LYS A 33 -10.33 -8.92 13.16
CA LYS A 33 -11.57 -9.70 13.31
C LYS A 33 -11.28 -11.15 13.00
N GLY A 34 -12.25 -11.99 13.31
CA GLY A 34 -12.11 -13.42 13.08
C GLY A 34 -11.57 -14.13 14.31
N PRO A 35 -11.68 -15.46 14.33
CA PRO A 35 -11.19 -16.25 15.45
C PRO A 35 -9.67 -16.25 15.50
N GLU A 36 -9.14 -16.68 16.62
CA GLU A 36 -7.70 -16.66 16.82
C GLU A 36 -6.94 -17.42 15.75
N HIS A 37 -7.49 -18.52 15.30
CA HIS A 37 -6.79 -19.35 14.33
C HIS A 37 -6.99 -18.88 12.88
N ASP A 38 -7.75 -17.79 12.70
CA ASP A 38 -8.01 -17.28 11.35
C ASP A 38 -8.29 -15.79 11.46
N LYS A 39 -7.35 -15.08 12.02
CA LYS A 39 -7.54 -13.66 12.27
C LYS A 39 -7.27 -12.83 11.04
N ILE A 40 -8.07 -11.81 10.86
CA ILE A 40 -7.92 -10.86 9.76
C ILE A 40 -7.56 -9.51 10.36
N PHE A 41 -6.47 -8.94 9.89
CA PHE A 41 -6.04 -7.61 10.33
C PHE A 41 -6.43 -6.57 9.31
N GLU A 42 -6.89 -5.45 9.78
CA GLU A 42 -7.29 -4.35 8.91
C GLU A 42 -6.33 -3.19 9.09
N VAL A 43 -5.78 -2.71 7.98
CA VAL A 43 -4.76 -1.66 8.00
C VAL A 43 -5.19 -0.52 7.08
N CYS A 44 -4.91 0.69 7.53
CA CYS A 44 -5.14 1.88 6.72
C CYS A 44 -3.80 2.47 6.32
N ALA A 45 -3.62 2.70 5.03
CA ALA A 45 -2.41 3.33 4.51
C ALA A 45 -2.79 4.70 3.97
N SER A 46 -2.03 5.70 4.35
CA SER A 46 -2.31 7.06 3.92
C SER A 46 -1.01 7.82 3.71
N ALA A 47 -1.07 8.84 2.89
CA ALA A 47 0.09 9.70 2.61
C ALA A 47 -0.43 11.09 2.31
N GLY A 48 -0.44 11.95 3.33
CA GLY A 48 -0.93 13.30 3.16
C GLY A 48 -2.32 13.31 2.54
N ASP A 49 -2.45 14.06 1.48
CA ASP A 49 -3.71 14.14 0.77
C ASP A 49 -3.72 13.27 -0.49
N LEU A 50 -2.66 12.51 -0.72
CA LEU A 50 -2.56 11.72 -1.94
C LEU A 50 -3.56 10.57 -1.94
N PHE A 51 -3.64 9.85 -0.83
CA PHE A 51 -4.55 8.72 -0.76
C PHE A 51 -4.83 8.35 0.68
N ASN A 52 -5.88 7.58 0.86
CA ASN A 52 -6.22 7.02 2.15
C ASN A 52 -6.98 5.74 1.85
N VAL A 53 -6.30 4.61 1.95
CA VAL A 53 -6.87 3.33 1.56
C VAL A 53 -6.78 2.34 2.69
N LYS A 54 -7.67 1.36 2.67
CA LYS A 54 -7.71 0.31 3.66
C LYS A 54 -7.55 -1.03 2.99
N ALA A 55 -7.02 -1.97 3.74
CA ALA A 55 -6.87 -3.33 3.23
C ALA A 55 -6.84 -4.30 4.38
N GLU A 56 -7.08 -5.55 4.07
CA GLU A 56 -7.11 -6.61 5.05
C GLU A 56 -6.15 -7.72 4.66
N GLY A 57 -5.67 -8.43 5.65
CA GLY A 57 -4.79 -9.56 5.41
C GLY A 57 -4.72 -10.44 6.63
N HIS A 58 -4.21 -11.65 6.47
CA HIS A 58 -4.12 -12.59 7.57
C HIS A 58 -2.93 -12.30 8.48
N THR A 59 -2.05 -11.42 8.07
CA THR A 59 -0.98 -10.92 8.92
C THR A 59 -0.91 -9.42 8.75
N LYS A 60 -0.27 -8.76 9.73
CA LYS A 60 -0.11 -7.31 9.61
C LYS A 60 0.67 -6.95 8.36
N LYS A 61 1.72 -7.72 8.08
CA LYS A 61 2.55 -7.46 6.92
C LYS A 61 1.74 -7.62 5.63
N ALA A 62 0.94 -8.67 5.55
CA ALA A 62 0.13 -8.90 4.35
C ALA A 62 -0.89 -7.79 4.18
N ALA A 63 -1.50 -7.34 5.27
CA ALA A 63 -2.48 -6.26 5.20
C ALA A 63 -1.82 -4.96 4.74
N GLN A 64 -0.63 -4.67 5.27
CA GLN A 64 0.09 -3.47 4.87
C GLN A 64 0.48 -3.53 3.40
N GLN A 65 0.94 -4.69 2.96
CA GLN A 65 1.35 -4.83 1.57
C GLN A 65 0.16 -4.66 0.63
N LYS A 66 -0.97 -5.22 1.01
CA LYS A 66 -2.16 -5.07 0.18
C LYS A 66 -2.64 -3.63 0.17
N ALA A 67 -2.56 -2.94 1.30
CA ALA A 67 -2.93 -1.53 1.35
C ALA A 67 -2.02 -0.72 0.44
N ALA A 68 -0.72 -1.00 0.47
CA ALA A 68 0.22 -0.31 -0.40
C ALA A 68 -0.10 -0.57 -1.87
N TYR A 69 -0.42 -1.82 -2.19
CA TYR A 69 -0.75 -2.16 -3.56
C TYR A 69 -2.00 -1.40 -4.01
N ASN A 70 -3.02 -1.35 -3.17
CA ASN A 70 -4.24 -0.62 -3.51
C ASN A 70 -3.95 0.86 -3.70
N ALA A 71 -3.05 1.42 -2.87
CA ALA A 71 -2.68 2.81 -3.01
C ALA A 71 -1.97 3.06 -4.34
N LEU A 72 -1.10 2.13 -4.74
CA LEU A 72 -0.40 2.28 -6.01
C LEU A 72 -1.38 2.28 -7.17
N ILE A 73 -2.37 1.40 -7.13
CA ILE A 73 -3.37 1.35 -8.19
C ILE A 73 -4.14 2.66 -8.24
N LEU A 74 -4.50 3.17 -7.08
CA LEU A 74 -5.22 4.43 -7.00
C LEU A 74 -4.39 5.57 -7.59
N LEU A 75 -3.13 5.64 -7.23
CA LEU A 75 -2.25 6.70 -7.76
C LEU A 75 -2.09 6.58 -9.26
N LYS A 76 -1.97 5.36 -9.75
CA LYS A 76 -1.84 5.15 -11.17
C LYS A 76 -3.09 5.66 -11.91
N GLU A 77 -4.25 5.42 -11.33
CA GLU A 77 -5.49 5.87 -11.94
C GLU A 77 -5.59 7.39 -11.94
N GLN A 78 -4.92 8.04 -11.00
CA GLN A 78 -4.90 9.49 -10.94
C GLN A 78 -3.85 10.11 -11.83
N GLY A 79 -3.08 9.27 -12.52
CA GLY A 79 -2.07 9.78 -13.42
C GLY A 79 -0.70 9.93 -12.79
N VAL A 80 -0.52 9.43 -11.59
CA VAL A 80 0.77 9.50 -10.93
C VAL A 80 1.67 8.38 -11.44
N ASP A 81 2.93 8.72 -11.71
CA ASP A 81 3.89 7.74 -12.18
C ASP A 81 4.34 6.88 -11.02
N ILE A 82 4.05 5.60 -11.09
CA ILE A 82 4.42 4.67 -10.01
C ILE A 82 5.62 3.81 -10.36
N ASN A 83 6.27 4.09 -11.49
CA ASN A 83 7.46 3.33 -11.86
C ASN A 83 8.64 3.78 -11.00
N PRO A 84 9.26 2.85 -10.29
CA PRO A 84 10.38 3.23 -9.45
C PRO A 84 11.55 3.67 -10.29
N LYS A 85 12.25 4.65 -9.78
CA LYS A 85 13.46 5.13 -10.40
C LYS A 85 13.29 5.60 -11.82
N GLY A 86 12.10 5.95 -12.15
CA GLY A 86 11.84 6.49 -13.46
C GLY A 86 12.20 5.58 -14.58
N LYS A 87 12.14 4.35 -14.37
CA LYS A 87 12.50 3.53 -15.35
C LYS A 87 11.64 3.49 -16.36
N ARG A 88 11.80 3.72 -17.12
CA ARG A 88 11.02 3.78 -18.00
C ARG A 88 11.06 3.19 -18.71
#